data_bcdb6f367a7538938f424b90e2fdf9f3
#
_entry.id   bcdb6f367a7538938f424b90e2fdf9f3
#
_cell.length_a   1.000
_cell.length_b   1.000
_cell.length_c   1.000
_cell.angle_alpha   90.00
_cell.angle_beta   90.00
_cell.angle_gamma   90.00
#
_symmetry.space_group_name_H-M   'P 1'
#
loop_
_entity.id
_entity.type
_entity.pdbx_description
1 polymer ?
#
loop_
_entity_poly.entity_id
_entity_poly.type
_entity_poly.pdbx_seq_one_letter_code
_entity_poly.pdbx_strand_id
1 'polypeptide(L)'
;MNYRHRFHIAAPLARVAEFHRRSASMAAITPPPLIARIHRAPATLGSGDEMAFTLWAGPLPLRWVARIEDASPEGFVDRQIRGPFAAWQHRHRFERISEAETAVVDEVTAELKRHPFWGLIGGLMWLGMPLLFAYRGWRTRRLLAAGS
;
A
#
# COMPACT_ATOMS: atom_id res chain seq x y z
N MET A 1 -6.14 -15.85 -0.25
CA MET A 1 -5.68 -15.38 -1.57
C MET A 1 -4.34 -14.67 -1.40
N ASN A 2 -3.46 -14.87 -2.35
CA ASN A 2 -2.11 -14.28 -2.31
C ASN A 2 -1.84 -13.54 -3.62
N TYR A 3 -1.18 -12.38 -3.53
CA TYR A 3 -0.76 -11.59 -4.67
C TYR A 3 0.65 -11.07 -4.43
N ARG A 4 1.48 -11.04 -5.47
CA ARG A 4 2.84 -10.54 -5.40
C ARG A 4 3.14 -9.64 -6.60
N HIS A 5 3.78 -8.52 -6.34
CA HIS A 5 4.25 -7.60 -7.37
C HIS A 5 5.67 -7.17 -7.05
N ARG A 6 6.51 -7.09 -8.08
CA ARG A 6 7.90 -6.65 -7.94
C ARG A 6 8.22 -5.63 -9.02
N PHE A 7 8.88 -4.55 -8.63
CA PHE A 7 9.38 -3.57 -9.59
C PHE A 7 10.69 -2.97 -9.09
N HIS A 8 11.48 -2.45 -10.02
CA HIS A 8 12.76 -1.81 -9.74
C HIS A 8 12.61 -0.29 -9.79
N ILE A 9 13.39 0.39 -8.97
CA ILE A 9 13.40 1.83 -8.90
C ILE A 9 14.84 2.34 -8.79
N ALA A 10 15.18 3.36 -9.58
CA ALA A 10 16.50 3.99 -9.60
C ALA A 10 16.64 4.97 -8.43
N ALA A 11 16.68 4.45 -7.23
CA ALA A 11 16.85 5.21 -6.00
C ALA A 11 17.48 4.31 -4.91
N PRO A 12 18.26 4.91 -3.99
CA PRO A 12 18.83 4.17 -2.87
C PRO A 12 17.75 3.58 -1.94
N LEU A 13 18.07 2.46 -1.30
CA LEU A 13 17.16 1.78 -0.36
C LEU A 13 16.57 2.73 0.68
N ALA A 14 17.38 3.60 1.26
CA ALA A 14 16.95 4.53 2.31
C ALA A 14 15.85 5.49 1.80
N ARG A 15 15.98 5.99 0.58
CA ARG A 15 14.97 6.88 -0.02
C ARG A 15 13.67 6.16 -0.32
N VAL A 16 13.76 4.93 -0.81
CA VAL A 16 12.59 4.10 -1.11
C VAL A 16 11.84 3.75 0.17
N ALA A 17 12.57 3.35 1.21
CA ALA A 17 11.99 3.04 2.52
C ALA A 17 11.33 4.28 3.14
N GLU A 18 11.99 5.43 3.11
CA GLU A 18 11.43 6.70 3.61
C GLU A 18 10.13 7.07 2.89
N PHE A 19 10.13 6.98 1.55
CA PHE A 19 8.94 7.27 0.75
C PHE A 19 7.75 6.42 1.19
N HIS A 20 7.93 5.10 1.31
CA HIS A 20 6.85 4.20 1.66
C HIS A 20 6.37 4.35 3.11
N ARG A 21 7.23 4.82 4.01
CA ARG A 21 6.86 5.04 5.41
C ARG A 21 6.17 6.37 5.66
N ARG A 22 6.18 7.30 4.71
CA ARG A 22 5.37 8.52 4.81
C ARG A 22 3.91 8.16 4.57
N SER A 23 3.05 8.51 5.52
CA SER A 23 1.61 8.23 5.40
C SER A 23 0.99 8.90 4.17
N ALA A 24 1.43 10.11 3.83
CA ALA A 24 0.93 10.84 2.66
C ALA A 24 1.22 10.14 1.33
N SER A 25 2.24 9.29 1.26
CA SER A 25 2.60 8.58 0.02
C SER A 25 1.48 7.63 -0.44
N MET A 26 0.74 7.04 0.47
CA MET A 26 -0.36 6.14 0.13
C MET A 26 -1.40 6.84 -0.75
N ALA A 27 -1.81 8.05 -0.38
CA ALA A 27 -2.74 8.83 -1.20
C ALA A 27 -2.12 9.25 -2.53
N ALA A 28 -0.83 9.60 -2.54
CA ALA A 28 -0.12 10.04 -3.73
C ALA A 28 0.03 8.94 -4.79
N ILE A 29 0.02 7.66 -4.40
CA ILE A 29 0.14 6.52 -5.31
C ILE A 29 -1.18 5.76 -5.50
N THR A 30 -2.31 6.32 -5.07
CA THR A 30 -3.63 5.74 -5.29
C THR A 30 -4.11 6.08 -6.69
N PRO A 31 -4.47 5.06 -7.53
CA PRO A 31 -4.85 5.32 -8.93
C PRO A 31 -6.23 5.97 -9.06
N PRO A 32 -6.35 7.01 -9.90
CA PRO A 32 -7.67 7.52 -10.25
C PRO A 32 -8.50 6.43 -10.95
N PRO A 33 -9.83 6.36 -10.78
CA PRO A 33 -10.69 7.33 -10.09
C PRO A 33 -10.78 7.13 -8.58
N LEU A 34 -10.01 6.22 -8.00
CA LEU A 34 -9.97 6.03 -6.56
C LEU A 34 -9.35 7.25 -5.88
N ILE A 35 -9.90 7.63 -4.73
CA ILE A 35 -9.39 8.73 -3.92
C ILE A 35 -9.17 8.22 -2.51
N ALA A 36 -7.95 8.32 -2.01
CA ALA A 36 -7.64 7.99 -0.62
C ALA A 36 -7.61 9.27 0.21
N ARG A 37 -8.40 9.31 1.27
CA ARG A 37 -8.42 10.42 2.23
C ARG A 37 -7.97 9.93 3.59
N ILE A 38 -6.84 10.43 4.06
CA ILE A 38 -6.29 10.08 5.36
C ILE A 38 -6.94 10.93 6.44
N HIS A 39 -7.53 10.28 7.44
CA HIS A 39 -8.18 10.96 8.58
C HIS A 39 -7.25 11.09 9.77
N ARG A 40 -6.44 10.06 10.01
CA ARG A 40 -5.53 10.00 11.15
C ARG A 40 -4.34 9.11 10.80
N ALA A 41 -3.15 9.68 10.88
CA ALA A 41 -1.91 8.93 10.76
C ALA A 41 -0.74 9.82 11.24
N PRO A 42 0.32 9.24 11.85
CA PRO A 42 1.55 9.98 12.01
C PRO A 42 2.16 10.27 10.64
N ALA A 43 2.97 11.33 10.54
CA ALA A 43 3.62 11.68 9.27
C ALA A 43 4.53 10.56 8.76
N THR A 44 5.25 9.90 9.67
CA THR A 44 6.10 8.74 9.39
C THR A 44 5.58 7.54 10.17
N LEU A 45 5.31 6.46 9.45
CA LEU A 45 4.76 5.23 10.03
C LEU A 45 5.84 4.38 10.66
N GLY A 46 5.61 3.93 11.89
CA GLY A 46 6.46 3.00 12.61
C GLY A 46 5.65 1.83 13.17
N SER A 47 6.33 0.83 13.69
CA SER A 47 5.68 -0.34 14.28
C SER A 47 4.72 0.05 15.40
N GLY A 48 3.49 -0.47 15.35
CA GLY A 48 2.43 -0.17 16.31
C GLY A 48 1.56 1.02 15.92
N ASP A 49 1.98 1.85 14.96
CA ASP A 49 1.17 2.97 14.50
C ASP A 49 -0.04 2.49 13.71
N GLU A 50 -1.13 3.23 13.85
CA GLU A 50 -2.35 3.00 13.09
C GLU A 50 -2.62 4.16 12.13
N MET A 51 -3.15 3.82 10.96
CA MET A 51 -3.58 4.78 9.96
C MET A 51 -5.05 4.55 9.64
N ALA A 52 -5.88 5.56 9.82
CA ALA A 52 -7.29 5.54 9.47
C ALA A 52 -7.52 6.38 8.22
N PHE A 53 -8.13 5.79 7.21
CA PHE A 53 -8.40 6.46 5.95
C PHE A 53 -9.70 5.94 5.33
N THR A 54 -10.22 6.68 4.36
CA THR A 54 -11.31 6.25 3.49
C THR A 54 -10.80 6.17 2.06
N LEU A 55 -11.03 5.03 1.44
CA LEU A 55 -10.80 4.85 0.01
C LEU A 55 -12.15 5.03 -0.70
N TRP A 56 -12.27 6.11 -1.47
CA TRP A 56 -13.49 6.38 -2.23
C TRP A 56 -13.42 5.68 -3.58
N ALA A 57 -14.35 4.73 -3.79
CA ALA A 57 -14.55 4.07 -5.07
C ALA A 57 -15.79 4.70 -5.71
N GLY A 58 -15.63 5.83 -6.41
CA GLY A 58 -16.74 6.68 -6.82
C GLY A 58 -17.48 7.20 -5.60
N PRO A 59 -18.82 6.98 -5.48
CA PRO A 59 -19.58 7.41 -4.32
C PRO A 59 -19.49 6.45 -3.14
N LEU A 60 -18.82 5.29 -3.29
CA LEU A 60 -18.74 4.26 -2.25
C LEU A 60 -17.54 4.51 -1.34
N PRO A 61 -17.76 4.79 -0.03
CA PRO A 61 -16.68 4.96 0.92
C PRO A 61 -16.26 3.59 1.48
N LEU A 62 -14.99 3.25 1.31
CA LEU A 62 -14.39 2.07 1.92
C LEU A 62 -13.54 2.55 3.10
N ARG A 63 -14.07 2.42 4.31
CA ARG A 63 -13.36 2.83 5.52
C ARG A 63 -12.34 1.78 5.90
N TRP A 64 -11.14 2.24 6.23
CA TRP A 64 -10.01 1.36 6.47
C TRP A 64 -9.19 1.85 7.65
N VAL A 65 -8.83 0.92 8.53
CA VAL A 65 -7.83 1.16 9.57
C VAL A 65 -6.75 0.10 9.42
N ALA A 66 -5.52 0.54 9.24
CA ALA A 66 -4.36 -0.33 9.12
C ALA A 66 -3.42 -0.13 10.30
N ARG A 67 -2.82 -1.21 10.80
CA ARG A 67 -1.74 -1.18 11.79
C ARG A 67 -0.43 -1.54 11.10
N ILE A 68 0.61 -0.79 11.43
CA ILE A 68 1.96 -1.04 10.94
C ILE A 68 2.65 -2.03 11.89
N GLU A 69 3.27 -3.05 11.32
CA GLU A 69 4.00 -4.08 12.05
C GLU A 69 5.36 -4.31 11.40
N ASP A 70 6.32 -4.80 12.17
CA ASP A 70 7.63 -5.23 11.69
C ASP A 70 8.36 -4.15 10.86
N ALA A 71 8.27 -2.89 11.27
CA ALA A 71 8.95 -1.82 10.56
C ALA A 71 10.47 -1.92 10.73
N SER A 72 11.18 -1.91 9.60
CA SER A 72 12.65 -1.97 9.54
C SER A 72 13.13 -1.18 8.32
N PRO A 73 14.45 -0.98 8.15
CA PRO A 73 14.97 -0.33 6.94
C PRO A 73 14.63 -1.09 5.64
N GLU A 74 14.34 -2.38 5.72
CA GLU A 74 14.03 -3.23 4.56
C GLU A 74 12.55 -3.46 4.33
N GLY A 75 11.66 -2.84 5.13
CA GLY A 75 10.23 -2.94 4.88
C GLY A 75 9.36 -2.86 6.12
N PHE A 76 8.09 -3.14 5.92
CA PHE A 76 7.09 -3.20 7.00
C PHE A 76 5.86 -3.95 6.50
N VAL A 77 4.97 -4.26 7.44
CA VAL A 77 3.67 -4.87 7.16
C VAL A 77 2.58 -3.86 7.52
N ASP A 78 1.59 -3.69 6.65
CA ASP A 78 0.33 -3.08 7.05
C ASP A 78 -0.75 -4.16 7.13
N ARG A 79 -1.43 -4.20 8.28
CA ARG A 79 -2.48 -5.16 8.55
C ARG A 79 -3.80 -4.43 8.72
N GLN A 80 -4.83 -4.87 8.00
CA GLN A 80 -6.16 -4.32 8.18
C GLN A 80 -6.70 -4.68 9.56
N ILE A 81 -7.04 -3.68 10.35
CA ILE A 81 -7.78 -3.83 11.61
C ILE A 81 -9.27 -3.72 11.36
N ARG A 82 -9.66 -2.79 10.48
CA ARG A 82 -11.03 -2.61 9.98
C ARG A 82 -10.97 -2.32 8.49
N GLY A 83 -11.89 -2.88 7.74
CA GLY A 83 -11.95 -2.63 6.30
C GLY A 83 -12.86 -3.60 5.56
N PRO A 84 -12.81 -3.57 4.22
CA PRO A 84 -13.73 -4.34 3.36
C PRO A 84 -13.44 -5.83 3.29
N PHE A 85 -12.27 -6.28 3.76
CA PHE A 85 -11.89 -7.70 3.76
C PHE A 85 -12.13 -8.34 5.14
N ALA A 86 -12.27 -9.66 5.17
CA ALA A 86 -12.26 -10.39 6.43
C ALA A 86 -10.86 -10.38 7.05
N ALA A 87 -9.83 -10.47 6.21
CA ALA A 87 -8.44 -10.31 6.60
C ALA A 87 -7.66 -9.71 5.43
N TRP A 88 -6.70 -8.87 5.76
CA TRP A 88 -5.80 -8.25 4.77
C TRP A 88 -4.47 -7.99 5.45
N GLN A 89 -3.39 -8.44 4.80
CA GLN A 89 -2.02 -8.16 5.21
C GLN A 89 -1.20 -7.83 3.99
N HIS A 90 -0.54 -6.68 4.01
CA HIS A 90 0.32 -6.23 2.93
C HIS A 90 1.73 -6.07 3.46
N ARG A 91 2.65 -6.90 2.98
CA ARG A 91 4.07 -6.80 3.30
C ARG A 91 4.78 -6.01 2.22
N HIS A 92 5.42 -4.94 2.62
CA HIS A 92 6.32 -4.14 1.79
C HIS A 92 7.75 -4.57 2.07
N ARG A 93 8.48 -5.00 1.06
CA ARG A 93 9.90 -5.33 1.19
C ARG A 93 10.72 -4.53 0.20
N PHE A 94 11.87 -4.04 0.66
CA PHE A 94 12.80 -3.27 -0.15
C PHE A 94 14.12 -4.04 -0.20
N GLU A 95 14.53 -4.42 -1.41
CA GLU A 95 15.75 -5.20 -1.64
C GLU A 95 16.78 -4.32 -2.35
N ARG A 96 17.96 -4.16 -1.73
CA ARG A 96 19.05 -3.41 -2.34
C ARG A 96 19.57 -4.19 -3.53
N ILE A 97 19.55 -3.58 -4.73
CA ILE A 97 20.17 -4.12 -5.94
C ILE A 97 21.59 -3.53 -6.06
N SER A 98 21.72 -2.21 -5.86
CA SER A 98 22.99 -1.49 -5.85
C SER A 98 22.83 -0.26 -4.95
N GLU A 99 23.86 0.57 -4.86
CA GLU A 99 23.77 1.84 -4.12
C GLU A 99 22.73 2.80 -4.69
N ALA A 100 22.42 2.67 -6.00
CA ALA A 100 21.52 3.56 -6.72
C ALA A 100 20.23 2.88 -7.18
N GLU A 101 20.02 1.61 -6.85
CA GLU A 101 18.85 0.86 -7.32
C GLU A 101 18.29 -0.05 -6.24
N THR A 102 16.97 -0.09 -6.14
CA THR A 102 16.22 -0.89 -5.17
C THR A 102 15.10 -1.64 -5.88
N ALA A 103 14.85 -2.89 -5.49
CA ALA A 103 13.65 -3.60 -5.86
C ALA A 103 12.61 -3.45 -4.74
N VAL A 104 11.38 -3.14 -5.13
CA VAL A 104 10.22 -3.11 -4.22
C VAL A 104 9.41 -4.36 -4.48
N VAL A 105 9.16 -5.12 -3.41
CA VAL A 105 8.36 -6.34 -3.46
C VAL A 105 7.14 -6.14 -2.57
N ASP A 106 5.97 -6.20 -3.18
CA ASP A 106 4.69 -6.14 -2.49
C ASP A 106 4.08 -7.53 -2.44
N GLU A 107 3.74 -7.99 -1.24
CA GLU A 107 3.09 -9.28 -1.03
C GLU A 107 1.81 -9.07 -0.23
N VAL A 108 0.67 -9.44 -0.82
CA VAL A 108 -0.64 -9.26 -0.19
C VAL A 108 -1.28 -10.61 0.05
N THR A 109 -1.76 -10.82 1.28
CA THR A 109 -2.59 -11.97 1.65
C THR A 109 -3.93 -11.44 2.13
N ALA A 110 -5.02 -11.97 1.58
CA ALA A 110 -6.36 -11.49 1.91
C ALA A 110 -7.39 -12.61 1.96
N GLU A 111 -8.45 -12.37 2.73
CA GLU A 111 -9.64 -13.21 2.78
C GLU A 111 -10.87 -12.34 2.57
N LEU A 112 -11.81 -12.82 1.77
CA LEU A 112 -13.07 -12.12 1.51
C LEU A 112 -14.03 -12.31 2.69
N LYS A 113 -14.81 -11.27 2.99
CA LYS A 113 -15.91 -11.38 3.95
C LYS A 113 -17.01 -12.31 3.41
N ARG A 114 -17.60 -13.07 4.31
CA ARG A 114 -18.79 -13.91 4.01
C ARG A 114 -20.05 -13.05 4.05
N HIS A 115 -20.08 -12.02 3.24
CA HIS A 115 -21.19 -11.09 3.13
C HIS A 115 -21.42 -10.82 1.64
N PRO A 116 -22.66 -10.89 1.11
CA PRO A 116 -22.89 -10.75 -0.34
C PRO A 116 -22.32 -9.46 -0.93
N PHE A 117 -22.55 -8.33 -0.26
CA PHE A 117 -22.07 -7.03 -0.73
C PHE A 117 -20.55 -6.90 -0.54
N TRP A 118 -20.05 -7.14 0.68
CA TRP A 118 -18.61 -6.94 0.98
C TRP A 118 -17.75 -7.99 0.30
N GLY A 119 -18.24 -9.21 0.15
CA GLY A 119 -17.57 -10.24 -0.62
C GLY A 119 -17.41 -9.86 -2.08
N LEU A 120 -18.44 -9.25 -2.67
CA LEU A 120 -18.39 -8.75 -4.05
C LEU A 120 -17.39 -7.60 -4.18
N ILE A 121 -17.46 -6.61 -3.29
CA ILE A 121 -16.55 -5.47 -3.29
C ILE A 121 -15.10 -5.92 -3.13
N GLY A 122 -14.82 -6.79 -2.15
CA GLY A 122 -13.47 -7.35 -1.95
C GLY A 122 -13.00 -8.15 -3.17
N GLY A 123 -13.88 -8.93 -3.78
CA GLY A 123 -13.56 -9.69 -4.99
C GLY A 123 -13.21 -8.80 -6.17
N LEU A 124 -13.96 -7.72 -6.38
CA LEU A 124 -13.66 -6.74 -7.43
C LEU A 124 -12.34 -6.02 -7.17
N MET A 125 -12.07 -5.63 -5.92
CA MET A 125 -10.78 -5.05 -5.54
C MET A 125 -9.64 -6.01 -5.83
N TRP A 126 -9.82 -7.29 -5.51
CA TRP A 126 -8.80 -8.31 -5.76
C TRP A 126 -8.51 -8.48 -7.24
N LEU A 127 -9.54 -8.51 -8.09
CA LEU A 127 -9.36 -8.57 -9.55
C LEU A 127 -8.63 -7.35 -10.10
N GLY A 128 -8.75 -6.21 -9.45
CA GLY A 128 -8.05 -4.98 -9.83
C GLY A 128 -6.61 -4.86 -9.34
N MET A 129 -6.11 -5.83 -8.55
CA MET A 129 -4.76 -5.77 -7.98
C MET A 129 -3.65 -5.57 -9.01
N PRO A 130 -3.62 -6.26 -10.16
CA PRO A 130 -2.58 -6.03 -11.14
C PRO A 130 -2.52 -4.59 -11.65
N LEU A 131 -3.68 -3.98 -11.91
CA LEU A 131 -3.75 -2.59 -12.34
C LEU A 131 -3.32 -1.63 -11.22
N LEU A 132 -3.76 -1.88 -10.01
CA LEU A 132 -3.42 -1.09 -8.84
C LEU A 132 -1.90 -1.04 -8.64
N PHE A 133 -1.24 -2.19 -8.62
CA PHE A 133 0.19 -2.26 -8.36
C PHE A 133 1.02 -1.79 -9.55
N ALA A 134 0.57 -2.00 -10.78
CA ALA A 134 1.23 -1.44 -11.96
C ALA A 134 1.25 0.10 -11.90
N TYR A 135 0.12 0.71 -11.55
CA TYR A 135 0.03 2.16 -11.37
C TYR A 135 0.91 2.65 -10.22
N ARG A 136 0.85 1.96 -9.08
CA ARG A 136 1.65 2.32 -7.90
C ARG A 136 3.13 2.30 -8.20
N GLY A 137 3.62 1.28 -8.89
CA GLY A 137 5.02 1.17 -9.29
C GLY A 137 5.44 2.31 -10.23
N TRP A 138 4.62 2.58 -11.26
CA TRP A 138 4.86 3.69 -12.18
C TRP A 138 4.88 5.03 -11.45
N ARG A 139 3.89 5.28 -10.59
CA ARG A 139 3.77 6.55 -9.87
C ARG A 139 4.91 6.74 -8.87
N THR A 140 5.29 5.69 -8.15
CA THR A 140 6.41 5.72 -7.21
C THR A 140 7.71 6.10 -7.91
N ARG A 141 7.97 5.49 -9.08
CA ARG A 141 9.15 5.85 -9.88
C ARG A 141 9.16 7.33 -10.25
N ARG A 142 8.03 7.86 -10.68
CA ARG A 142 7.93 9.27 -11.08
C ARG A 142 8.13 10.21 -9.90
N LEU A 143 7.51 9.92 -8.76
CA LEU A 143 7.61 10.76 -7.58
C LEU A 143 9.03 10.77 -7.00
N LEU A 144 9.71 9.63 -6.97
CA LEU A 144 11.09 9.56 -6.49
C LEU A 144 12.08 10.18 -7.46
N ALA A 145 11.85 10.09 -8.76
CA ALA A 145 12.67 10.77 -9.75
C ALA A 145 12.53 12.30 -9.64
N ALA A 146 11.31 12.81 -9.43
CA ALA A 146 11.05 14.24 -9.30
C ALA A 146 11.62 14.83 -7.99
N GLY A 147 11.80 14.01 -6.94
CA GLY A 147 12.33 14.42 -5.63
C GLY A 147 13.83 14.36 -5.52
N SER A 148 14.56 14.05 -6.59
CA SER A 148 16.02 13.94 -6.58
C SER A 148 16.73 15.29 -6.77
#